data_9e768e26b0bdd7dab12aae4a1b3abdac
#
_entry.id   9e768e26b0bdd7dab12aae4a1b3abdac
#
_cell.length_a   1.000
_cell.length_b   1.000
_cell.length_c   1.000
_cell.angle_alpha   90.00
_cell.angle_beta   90.00
_cell.angle_gamma   90.00
#
_symmetry.space_group_name_H-M   'P 1'
#
loop_
_entity.id
_entity.type
_entity.pdbx_description
1 polymer ?
#
loop_
_entity_poly.entity_id
_entity_poly.type
_entity_poly.pdbx_seq_one_letter_code
_entity_poly.pdbx_strand_id
1 'polypeptide(L)'
;MSDRRHFRLCYVIHYFRTFEFTNGVYGLLGPNGSGKTTLMRCITGLYNVKGEHIFYNGKPVEKDKSFSRHVGYLPQKFGMYQHLTLNEMLLLIANMKGLDDKSAREGVEKALGLVNLTDCAEKKVKALSGGMVRRAGIAQTLLGDPDILIFDEPTAGLDPEERLRFQSIISEIKKDKIILISTHIVEDVHAVCETVAVMRDGKIIKSGTREEMAACAEGKTYIIDMDDLPKFKEPYYKQKQFDSDGKYYLRLVSSAPQDFAPVKPNVEDGYICALKGI
;
A
#
# COMPACT_ATOMS: atom_id res chain seq x y z
N MET A 1 19.62 19.56 9.56
CA MET A 1 19.92 18.42 8.66
C MET A 1 18.81 17.41 8.88
N SER A 2 17.96 17.20 7.89
CA SER A 2 16.86 16.23 7.98
C SER A 2 17.46 14.83 8.06
N ASP A 3 17.22 14.15 9.18
CA ASP A 3 17.62 12.75 9.37
C ASP A 3 16.77 11.89 8.42
N ARG A 4 17.28 11.63 7.21
CA ARG A 4 16.60 10.79 6.23
C ARG A 4 16.75 9.35 6.68
N ARG A 5 15.66 8.77 7.18
CA ARG A 5 15.59 7.36 7.50
C ARG A 5 15.64 6.56 6.21
N HIS A 6 16.48 5.54 6.16
CA HIS A 6 16.67 4.70 4.99
C HIS A 6 16.32 3.25 5.33
N PHE A 7 15.37 2.72 4.60
CA PHE A 7 15.09 1.29 4.63
C PHE A 7 15.48 0.67 3.29
N ARG A 8 16.44 -0.25 3.33
CA ARG A 8 17.03 -0.85 2.15
C ARG A 8 16.68 -2.32 2.06
N LEU A 9 16.07 -2.71 0.97
CA LEU A 9 15.74 -4.09 0.62
C LEU A 9 16.72 -4.57 -0.44
N CYS A 10 17.66 -5.45 -0.06
CA CYS A 10 18.53 -6.11 -1.02
C CYS A 10 17.82 -7.38 -1.51
N TYR A 11 17.26 -7.36 -2.70
CA TYR A 11 16.63 -8.54 -3.31
C TYR A 11 17.72 -9.43 -3.95
N VAL A 12 18.02 -10.58 -3.33
CA VAL A 12 18.88 -11.61 -3.90
C VAL A 12 18.04 -12.75 -4.43
N ILE A 13 17.50 -12.59 -5.64
CA ILE A 13 17.20 -13.73 -6.51
C ILE A 13 17.61 -13.34 -7.92
N HIS A 14 18.74 -13.83 -8.39
CA HIS A 14 19.31 -13.87 -9.76
C HIS A 14 19.76 -12.56 -10.44
N TYR A 15 19.40 -11.36 -9.96
CA TYR A 15 20.02 -10.09 -10.39
C TYR A 15 20.01 -9.12 -9.21
N PHE A 16 21.16 -8.56 -8.84
CA PHE A 16 21.35 -7.56 -7.80
C PHE A 16 20.53 -6.30 -8.05
N ARG A 17 19.27 -6.29 -7.67
CA ARG A 17 18.47 -5.08 -7.59
C ARG A 17 18.19 -4.77 -6.14
N THR A 18 18.76 -3.69 -5.67
CA THR A 18 18.43 -3.10 -4.37
C THR A 18 17.23 -2.17 -4.57
N PHE A 19 16.24 -2.31 -3.71
CA PHE A 19 15.15 -1.33 -3.60
C PHE A 19 15.32 -0.59 -2.28
N GLU A 20 15.38 0.74 -2.34
CA GLU A 20 15.57 1.59 -1.18
C GLU A 20 14.31 2.43 -0.95
N PHE A 21 13.82 2.39 0.28
CA PHE A 21 12.72 3.21 0.74
C PHE A 21 13.28 4.35 1.59
N THR A 22 12.88 5.56 1.28
CA THR A 22 13.10 6.75 2.09
C THR A 22 11.76 7.24 2.64
N ASN A 23 11.73 8.32 3.41
CA ASN A 23 10.46 8.90 3.86
C ASN A 23 9.55 9.18 2.66
N GLY A 24 8.30 8.72 2.75
CA GLY A 24 7.29 8.84 1.70
C GLY A 24 6.30 7.68 1.69
N VAL A 25 5.32 7.77 0.81
CA VAL A 25 4.25 6.77 0.67
C VAL A 25 4.46 5.95 -0.61
N TYR A 26 4.62 4.65 -0.44
CA TYR A 26 4.89 3.68 -1.50
C TYR A 26 3.69 2.77 -1.73
N GLY A 27 3.22 2.69 -2.96
CA GLY A 27 2.20 1.74 -3.39
C GLY A 27 2.84 0.48 -3.98
N LEU A 28 2.62 -0.68 -3.39
CA LEU A 28 3.04 -1.96 -3.92
C LEU A 28 1.89 -2.59 -4.71
N LEU A 29 1.91 -2.41 -6.03
CA LEU A 29 0.91 -2.94 -6.95
C LEU A 29 1.28 -4.34 -7.44
N GLY A 30 0.29 -5.17 -7.65
CA GLY A 30 0.49 -6.47 -8.28
C GLY A 30 -0.74 -7.36 -8.17
N PRO A 31 -0.91 -8.33 -9.06
CA PRO A 31 -2.02 -9.27 -9.00
C PRO A 31 -1.96 -10.11 -7.72
N ASN A 32 -3.07 -10.80 -7.42
CA ASN A 32 -3.08 -11.77 -6.33
C ASN A 32 -2.03 -12.87 -6.61
N GLY A 33 -1.31 -13.27 -5.57
CA GLY A 33 -0.21 -14.24 -5.70
C GLY A 33 1.13 -13.65 -6.18
N SER A 34 1.23 -12.34 -6.48
CA SER A 34 2.51 -11.74 -6.92
C SER A 34 3.58 -11.69 -5.82
N GLY A 35 3.23 -11.99 -4.56
CA GLY A 35 4.17 -12.04 -3.44
C GLY A 35 4.15 -10.81 -2.52
N LYS A 36 3.22 -9.85 -2.67
CA LYS A 36 3.13 -8.63 -1.85
C LYS A 36 3.10 -8.92 -0.35
N THR A 37 2.15 -9.72 0.10
CA THR A 37 2.03 -10.13 1.51
C THR A 37 3.27 -10.86 2.01
N THR A 38 3.87 -11.72 1.18
CA THR A 38 5.11 -12.42 1.53
C THR A 38 6.25 -11.44 1.76
N LEU A 39 6.43 -10.47 0.85
CA LEU A 39 7.42 -9.41 0.98
C LEU A 39 7.22 -8.60 2.27
N MET A 40 5.98 -8.18 2.55
CA MET A 40 5.65 -7.44 3.77
C MET A 40 5.95 -8.24 5.04
N ARG A 41 5.64 -9.55 5.06
CA ARG A 41 5.96 -10.42 6.18
C ARG A 41 7.46 -10.67 6.36
N CYS A 42 8.23 -10.66 5.28
CA CYS A 42 9.70 -10.67 5.36
C CYS A 42 10.22 -9.35 5.97
N ILE A 43 9.70 -8.20 5.50
CA ILE A 43 10.09 -6.88 6.03
C ILE A 43 9.80 -6.78 7.54
N THR A 44 8.63 -7.28 7.98
CA THR A 44 8.23 -7.22 9.40
C THR A 44 8.95 -8.25 10.29
N GLY A 45 9.76 -9.13 9.71
CA GLY A 45 10.43 -10.22 10.45
C GLY A 45 9.51 -11.39 10.81
N LEU A 46 8.24 -11.40 10.33
CA LEU A 46 7.33 -12.53 10.53
C LEU A 46 7.77 -13.77 9.74
N TYR A 47 8.44 -13.56 8.63
CA TYR A 47 9.10 -14.62 7.87
C TYR A 47 10.60 -14.45 7.96
N ASN A 48 11.29 -15.51 8.38
CA ASN A 48 12.74 -15.50 8.46
C ASN A 48 13.33 -15.61 7.03
N VAL A 49 14.10 -14.60 6.65
CA VAL A 49 14.83 -14.56 5.38
C VAL A 49 16.27 -15.00 5.66
N LYS A 50 16.73 -16.06 5.00
CA LYS A 50 18.11 -16.53 5.14
C LYS A 50 19.06 -15.53 4.45
N GLY A 51 20.01 -14.97 5.19
CA GLY A 51 20.97 -14.00 4.71
C GLY A 51 20.60 -12.55 5.05
N GLU A 52 21.54 -11.65 4.93
CA GLU A 52 21.35 -10.23 5.22
C GLU A 52 20.80 -9.53 3.98
N HIS A 53 19.48 -9.49 3.85
CA HIS A 53 18.81 -8.93 2.68
C HIS A 53 17.99 -7.67 2.97
N ILE A 54 17.68 -7.43 4.24
CA ILE A 54 16.87 -6.31 4.68
C ILE A 54 17.68 -5.48 5.66
N PHE A 55 17.81 -4.18 5.37
CA PHE A 55 18.59 -3.26 6.18
C PHE A 55 17.72 -2.07 6.60
N TYR A 56 17.83 -1.70 7.86
CA TYR A 56 17.28 -0.46 8.39
C TYR A 56 18.41 0.40 8.94
N ASN A 57 18.54 1.63 8.46
CA ASN A 57 19.64 2.55 8.82
C ASN A 57 21.02 1.88 8.76
N GLY A 58 21.26 1.07 7.72
CA GLY A 58 22.53 0.37 7.48
C GLY A 58 22.78 -0.87 8.32
N LYS A 59 21.84 -1.28 9.21
CA LYS A 59 21.94 -2.49 10.02
C LYS A 59 21.04 -3.59 9.48
N PRO A 60 21.51 -4.85 9.37
CA PRO A 60 20.65 -5.96 9.01
C PRO A 60 19.51 -6.13 10.02
N VAL A 61 18.28 -6.20 9.51
CA VAL A 61 17.06 -6.32 10.35
C VAL A 61 17.07 -7.61 11.17
N GLU A 62 17.60 -8.69 10.62
CA GLU A 62 17.69 -10.01 11.29
C GLU A 62 18.58 -9.98 12.53
N LYS A 63 19.48 -9.01 12.63
CA LYS A 63 20.39 -8.82 13.78
C LYS A 63 19.92 -7.74 14.76
N ASP A 64 18.87 -7.03 14.44
CA ASP A 64 18.33 -5.95 15.25
C ASP A 64 17.06 -6.36 16.00
N LYS A 65 17.22 -6.82 17.25
CA LYS A 65 16.09 -7.19 18.12
C LYS A 65 15.14 -6.02 18.42
N SER A 66 15.58 -4.79 18.23
CA SER A 66 14.76 -3.58 18.45
C SER A 66 13.93 -3.20 17.21
N PHE A 67 14.21 -3.78 16.06
CA PHE A 67 13.57 -3.40 14.78
C PHE A 67 12.04 -3.45 14.83
N SER A 68 11.47 -4.41 15.54
CA SER A 68 10.01 -4.54 15.68
C SER A 68 9.34 -3.30 16.30
N ARG A 69 10.07 -2.48 17.07
CA ARG A 69 9.57 -1.22 17.63
C ARG A 69 9.45 -0.12 16.57
N HIS A 70 10.23 -0.23 15.50
CA HIS A 70 10.22 0.71 14.37
C HIS A 70 9.18 0.40 13.32
N VAL A 71 8.42 -0.71 13.47
CA VAL A 71 7.46 -1.17 12.46
C VAL A 71 6.06 -1.24 13.03
N GLY A 72 5.11 -0.60 12.34
CA GLY A 72 3.68 -0.84 12.49
C GLY A 72 3.17 -1.64 11.30
N TYR A 73 2.47 -2.76 11.55
CA TYR A 73 1.96 -3.63 10.50
C TYR A 73 0.46 -3.92 10.66
N LEU A 74 -0.30 -3.63 9.62
CA LEU A 74 -1.69 -4.04 9.49
C LEU A 74 -1.78 -5.15 8.44
N PRO A 75 -1.96 -6.41 8.83
CA PRO A 75 -2.16 -7.49 7.87
C PRO A 75 -3.55 -7.40 7.21
N GLN A 76 -3.71 -8.05 6.07
CA GLN A 76 -4.98 -8.12 5.34
C GLN A 76 -6.12 -8.67 6.23
N LYS A 77 -5.82 -9.73 6.98
CA LYS A 77 -6.73 -10.29 7.99
C LYS A 77 -6.07 -10.17 9.36
N PHE A 78 -6.76 -9.57 10.29
CA PHE A 78 -6.33 -9.45 11.68
C PHE A 78 -7.53 -9.65 12.61
N GLY A 79 -7.25 -10.04 13.84
CA GLY A 79 -8.26 -10.20 14.87
C GLY A 79 -7.98 -9.31 16.06
N MET A 80 -9.05 -8.95 16.78
CA MET A 80 -9.01 -8.25 18.05
C MET A 80 -9.81 -9.02 19.08
N TYR A 81 -9.45 -8.90 20.36
CA TYR A 81 -10.21 -9.55 21.45
C TYR A 81 -11.59 -8.91 21.61
N GLN A 82 -12.62 -9.65 21.22
CA GLN A 82 -14.00 -9.17 21.09
C GLN A 82 -14.63 -8.67 22.40
N HIS A 83 -14.13 -9.14 23.53
CA HIS A 83 -14.69 -8.84 24.86
C HIS A 83 -14.03 -7.64 25.54
N LEU A 84 -12.88 -7.19 25.06
CA LEU A 84 -12.20 -5.99 25.53
C LEU A 84 -12.85 -4.74 24.94
N THR A 85 -12.78 -3.62 25.67
CA THR A 85 -13.03 -2.31 25.07
C THR A 85 -11.94 -1.97 24.05
N LEU A 86 -12.21 -1.03 23.16
CA LEU A 86 -11.20 -0.58 22.19
C LEU A 86 -9.97 0.00 22.92
N ASN A 87 -10.19 0.75 23.98
CA ASN A 87 -9.13 1.32 24.81
C ASN A 87 -8.27 0.22 25.45
N GLU A 88 -8.91 -0.76 26.12
CA GLU A 88 -8.19 -1.89 26.72
C GLU A 88 -7.39 -2.68 25.68
N MET A 89 -7.97 -2.90 24.50
CA MET A 89 -7.29 -3.60 23.41
C MET A 89 -6.03 -2.87 22.94
N LEU A 90 -6.12 -1.56 22.74
CA LEU A 90 -4.98 -0.75 22.30
C LEU A 90 -3.91 -0.61 23.38
N LEU A 91 -4.32 -0.46 24.65
CA LEU A 91 -3.38 -0.45 25.78
C LEU A 91 -2.63 -1.80 25.90
N LEU A 92 -3.33 -2.91 25.72
CA LEU A 92 -2.69 -4.24 25.71
C LEU A 92 -1.59 -4.31 24.64
N ILE A 93 -1.87 -3.83 23.41
CA ILE A 93 -0.90 -3.82 22.32
C ILE A 93 0.27 -2.86 22.63
N ALA A 94 -0.01 -1.68 23.19
CA ALA A 94 1.01 -0.72 23.58
C ALA A 94 1.99 -1.33 24.60
N ASN A 95 1.47 -2.03 25.62
CA ASN A 95 2.25 -2.73 26.61
C ASN A 95 3.08 -3.87 26.02
N MET A 96 2.49 -4.65 25.06
CA MET A 96 3.23 -5.71 24.33
C MET A 96 4.39 -5.13 23.50
N LYS A 97 4.28 -3.90 23.01
CA LYS A 97 5.36 -3.17 22.34
C LYS A 97 6.42 -2.63 23.32
N GLY A 98 6.20 -2.77 24.63
CA GLY A 98 7.13 -2.34 25.68
C GLY A 98 7.06 -0.84 25.99
N LEU A 99 5.93 -0.19 25.73
CA LEU A 99 5.67 1.18 26.19
C LEU A 99 5.38 1.17 27.69
N ASP A 100 5.86 2.19 28.42
CA ASP A 100 5.46 2.42 29.79
C ASP A 100 4.00 2.93 29.87
N ASP A 101 3.39 2.85 31.04
CA ASP A 101 1.96 3.16 31.24
C ASP A 101 1.58 4.57 30.78
N LYS A 102 2.44 5.55 30.96
CA LYS A 102 2.19 6.94 30.54
C LYS A 102 2.22 7.04 29.01
N SER A 103 3.30 6.58 28.41
CA SER A 103 3.47 6.56 26.94
C SER A 103 2.40 5.73 26.24
N ALA A 104 1.96 4.64 26.86
CA ALA A 104 0.88 3.81 26.33
C ALA A 104 -0.46 4.58 26.29
N ARG A 105 -0.84 5.25 27.38
CA ARG A 105 -2.09 6.05 27.45
C ARG A 105 -2.07 7.20 26.45
N GLU A 106 -1.01 8.00 26.44
CA GLU A 106 -0.85 9.12 25.51
C GLU A 106 -0.86 8.64 24.03
N GLY A 107 -0.18 7.53 23.76
CA GLY A 107 -0.15 6.92 22.42
C GLY A 107 -1.51 6.39 21.95
N VAL A 108 -2.28 5.78 22.84
CA VAL A 108 -3.63 5.29 22.55
C VAL A 108 -4.59 6.46 22.29
N GLU A 109 -4.58 7.49 23.14
CA GLU A 109 -5.41 8.69 22.95
C GLU A 109 -5.13 9.35 21.59
N LYS A 110 -3.85 9.58 21.28
CA LYS A 110 -3.42 10.12 19.98
C LYS A 110 -3.86 9.24 18.82
N ALA A 111 -3.66 7.93 18.91
CA ALA A 111 -4.03 7.00 17.85
C ALA A 111 -5.55 6.96 17.61
N LEU A 112 -6.35 6.97 18.68
CA LEU A 112 -7.82 7.04 18.60
C LEU A 112 -8.30 8.33 17.96
N GLY A 113 -7.68 9.47 18.29
CA GLY A 113 -7.96 10.76 17.66
C GLY A 113 -7.71 10.73 16.15
N LEU A 114 -6.53 10.24 15.72
CA LEU A 114 -6.14 10.15 14.31
C LEU A 114 -7.10 9.30 13.46
N VAL A 115 -7.70 8.26 14.05
CA VAL A 115 -8.64 7.40 13.32
C VAL A 115 -10.12 7.73 13.57
N ASN A 116 -10.41 8.83 14.27
CA ASN A 116 -11.77 9.26 14.62
C ASN A 116 -12.56 8.17 15.37
N LEU A 117 -11.97 7.59 16.40
CA LEU A 117 -12.60 6.57 17.26
C LEU A 117 -12.57 6.93 18.75
N THR A 118 -12.26 8.16 19.13
CA THR A 118 -12.21 8.61 20.53
C THR A 118 -13.51 8.33 21.26
N ASP A 119 -14.67 8.66 20.67
CA ASP A 119 -16.00 8.43 21.23
C ASP A 119 -16.38 6.94 21.34
N CYS A 120 -15.56 6.06 20.81
CA CYS A 120 -15.75 4.62 20.81
C CYS A 120 -14.75 3.88 21.70
N ALA A 121 -13.87 4.61 22.41
CA ALA A 121 -12.81 4.04 23.24
C ALA A 121 -13.33 3.00 24.23
N GLU A 122 -14.46 3.28 24.87
CA GLU A 122 -15.09 2.41 25.90
C GLU A 122 -16.06 1.37 25.30
N LYS A 123 -16.29 1.37 23.98
CA LYS A 123 -17.09 0.33 23.33
C LYS A 123 -16.30 -0.98 23.22
N LYS A 124 -16.97 -2.09 23.49
CA LYS A 124 -16.37 -3.42 23.27
C LYS A 124 -16.11 -3.62 21.77
N VAL A 125 -14.99 -4.26 21.44
CA VAL A 125 -14.59 -4.53 20.05
C VAL A 125 -15.71 -5.21 19.25
N LYS A 126 -16.46 -6.14 19.85
CA LYS A 126 -17.59 -6.81 19.19
C LYS A 126 -18.73 -5.87 18.79
N ALA A 127 -18.81 -4.67 19.35
CA ALA A 127 -19.84 -3.68 19.04
C ALA A 127 -19.42 -2.67 17.96
N LEU A 128 -18.19 -2.80 17.43
CA LEU A 128 -17.68 -1.96 16.37
C LEU A 128 -18.16 -2.47 15.00
N SER A 129 -18.44 -1.55 14.08
CA SER A 129 -18.67 -1.88 12.65
C SER A 129 -17.39 -2.37 11.99
N GLY A 130 -17.49 -3.00 10.80
CA GLY A 130 -16.33 -3.45 10.04
C GLY A 130 -15.34 -2.33 9.72
N GLY A 131 -15.83 -1.17 9.31
CA GLY A 131 -15.00 0.03 9.07
C GLY A 131 -14.33 0.53 10.36
N MET A 132 -15.06 0.54 11.50
CA MET A 132 -14.47 0.89 12.80
C MET A 132 -13.38 -0.10 13.23
N VAL A 133 -13.60 -1.40 13.04
CA VAL A 133 -12.56 -2.43 13.32
C VAL A 133 -11.34 -2.18 12.44
N ARG A 134 -11.52 -1.85 11.15
CA ARG A 134 -10.40 -1.53 10.26
C ARG A 134 -9.63 -0.31 10.73
N ARG A 135 -10.32 0.77 11.11
CA ARG A 135 -9.69 1.97 11.69
C ARG A 135 -8.98 1.69 13.01
N ALA A 136 -9.56 0.86 13.87
CA ALA A 136 -8.90 0.38 15.09
C ALA A 136 -7.62 -0.42 14.76
N GLY A 137 -7.64 -1.21 13.68
CA GLY A 137 -6.45 -1.88 13.14
C GLY A 137 -5.37 -0.89 12.68
N ILE A 138 -5.75 0.25 12.09
CA ILE A 138 -4.79 1.31 11.76
C ILE A 138 -4.25 1.94 13.05
N ALA A 139 -5.10 2.27 14.03
CA ALA A 139 -4.69 2.84 15.31
C ALA A 139 -3.61 2.00 16.00
N GLN A 140 -3.77 0.67 16.04
CA GLN A 140 -2.76 -0.22 16.63
C GLN A 140 -1.40 -0.14 15.94
N THR A 141 -1.35 0.14 14.62
CA THR A 141 -0.06 0.26 13.90
C THR A 141 0.70 1.50 14.31
N LEU A 142 0.00 2.54 14.77
CA LEU A 142 0.57 3.83 15.14
C LEU A 142 1.15 3.85 16.56
N LEU A 143 0.84 2.86 17.40
CA LEU A 143 1.30 2.78 18.79
C LEU A 143 2.83 2.68 18.84
N GLY A 144 3.44 3.50 19.68
CA GLY A 144 4.90 3.60 19.83
C GLY A 144 5.57 4.43 18.73
N ASP A 145 4.80 5.15 17.92
CA ASP A 145 5.27 6.07 16.88
C ASP A 145 6.31 5.45 15.93
N PRO A 146 6.01 4.32 15.28
CA PRO A 146 6.96 3.61 14.44
C PRO A 146 7.37 4.43 13.21
N ASP A 147 8.59 4.22 12.74
CA ASP A 147 9.15 4.89 11.56
C ASP A 147 8.63 4.31 10.24
N ILE A 148 8.28 3.01 10.27
CA ILE A 148 7.82 2.26 9.11
C ILE A 148 6.41 1.78 9.36
N LEU A 149 5.49 2.11 8.47
CA LEU A 149 4.11 1.66 8.51
C LEU A 149 3.82 0.78 7.28
N ILE A 150 3.30 -0.40 7.52
CA ILE A 150 3.01 -1.38 6.46
C ILE A 150 1.53 -1.74 6.53
N PHE A 151 0.82 -1.52 5.44
CA PHE A 151 -0.61 -1.80 5.29
C PHE A 151 -0.83 -2.82 4.16
N ASP A 152 -1.27 -4.03 4.52
CA ASP A 152 -1.52 -5.09 3.54
C ASP A 152 -2.99 -5.10 3.15
N GLU A 153 -3.29 -4.69 1.92
CA GLU A 153 -4.64 -4.55 1.35
C GLU A 153 -5.59 -3.75 2.28
N PRO A 154 -5.22 -2.53 2.71
CA PRO A 154 -5.94 -1.81 3.78
C PRO A 154 -7.36 -1.42 3.40
N THR A 155 -7.65 -1.24 2.12
CA THR A 155 -8.92 -0.74 1.57
C THR A 155 -9.80 -1.85 1.00
N ALA A 156 -9.33 -3.11 1.01
CA ALA A 156 -10.08 -4.23 0.47
C ALA A 156 -11.40 -4.42 1.23
N GLY A 157 -12.53 -4.40 0.49
CA GLY A 157 -13.87 -4.57 1.06
C GLY A 157 -14.41 -3.36 1.82
N LEU A 158 -13.74 -2.21 1.79
CA LEU A 158 -14.27 -0.96 2.34
C LEU A 158 -15.21 -0.28 1.33
N ASP A 159 -16.22 0.39 1.88
CA ASP A 159 -17.05 1.31 1.11
C ASP A 159 -16.26 2.59 0.73
N PRO A 160 -16.78 3.42 -0.21
CA PRO A 160 -16.08 4.63 -0.66
C PRO A 160 -15.78 5.62 0.48
N GLU A 161 -16.65 5.76 1.46
CA GLU A 161 -16.47 6.70 2.58
C GLU A 161 -15.29 6.25 3.48
N GLU A 162 -15.22 4.97 3.83
CA GLU A 162 -14.11 4.44 4.63
C GLU A 162 -12.77 4.47 3.86
N ARG A 163 -12.79 4.34 2.52
CA ARG A 163 -11.58 4.56 1.69
C ARG A 163 -11.09 5.99 1.77
N LEU A 164 -11.98 6.97 1.67
CA LEU A 164 -11.61 8.39 1.82
C LEU A 164 -11.07 8.69 3.22
N ARG A 165 -11.64 8.09 4.26
CA ARG A 165 -11.13 8.20 5.63
C ARG A 165 -9.71 7.62 5.76
N PHE A 166 -9.46 6.45 5.17
CA PHE A 166 -8.12 5.88 5.13
C PHE A 166 -7.12 6.82 4.44
N GLN A 167 -7.49 7.40 3.29
CA GLN A 167 -6.64 8.34 2.56
C GLN A 167 -6.32 9.59 3.41
N SER A 168 -7.30 10.12 4.14
CA SER A 168 -7.09 11.24 5.06
C SER A 168 -6.12 10.88 6.19
N ILE A 169 -6.27 9.70 6.80
CA ILE A 169 -5.37 9.22 7.84
C ILE A 169 -3.93 9.12 7.31
N ILE A 170 -3.73 8.51 6.13
CA ILE A 170 -2.40 8.39 5.53
C ILE A 170 -1.79 9.78 5.28
N SER A 171 -2.56 10.72 4.78
CA SER A 171 -2.09 12.10 4.51
C SER A 171 -1.64 12.81 5.78
N GLU A 172 -2.29 12.53 6.92
CA GLU A 172 -1.96 13.13 8.21
C GLU A 172 -0.71 12.52 8.85
N ILE A 173 -0.53 11.19 8.73
CA ILE A 173 0.54 10.47 9.42
C ILE A 173 1.84 10.35 8.61
N LYS A 174 1.84 10.70 7.31
CA LYS A 174 2.96 10.41 6.39
C LYS A 174 4.25 11.19 6.67
N LYS A 175 4.17 12.26 7.45
CA LYS A 175 5.33 13.11 7.72
C LYS A 175 6.43 12.32 8.43
N ASP A 176 7.64 12.36 7.87
CA ASP A 176 8.84 11.70 8.39
C ASP A 176 8.73 10.18 8.57
N LYS A 177 7.83 9.52 7.83
CA LYS A 177 7.62 8.07 7.88
C LYS A 177 7.82 7.41 6.52
N ILE A 178 8.15 6.13 6.55
CA ILE A 178 8.13 5.23 5.39
C ILE A 178 6.81 4.47 5.46
N ILE A 179 5.92 4.70 4.50
CA ILE A 179 4.61 4.03 4.45
C ILE A 179 4.56 3.13 3.23
N LEU A 180 4.32 1.85 3.45
CA LEU A 180 4.18 0.84 2.38
C LEU A 180 2.75 0.32 2.37
N ILE A 181 2.05 0.49 1.25
CA ILE A 181 0.66 0.07 1.06
C ILE A 181 0.62 -0.96 -0.06
N SER A 182 0.24 -2.22 0.24
CA SER A 182 -0.07 -3.17 -0.81
C SER A 182 -1.51 -3.01 -1.26
N THR A 183 -1.72 -3.08 -2.55
CA THR A 183 -3.07 -3.13 -3.13
C THR A 183 -3.03 -3.70 -4.54
N HIS A 184 -4.17 -4.15 -5.02
CA HIS A 184 -4.41 -4.44 -6.44
C HIS A 184 -5.30 -3.36 -7.08
N ILE A 185 -5.70 -2.34 -6.32
CA ILE A 185 -6.57 -1.23 -6.73
C ILE A 185 -5.70 -0.02 -7.03
N VAL A 186 -5.61 0.37 -8.30
CA VAL A 186 -4.73 1.45 -8.75
C VAL A 186 -5.20 2.82 -8.27
N GLU A 187 -6.51 3.00 -8.12
CA GLU A 187 -7.11 4.25 -7.60
C GLU A 187 -6.62 4.57 -6.17
N ASP A 188 -6.45 3.56 -5.32
CA ASP A 188 -5.94 3.75 -3.97
C ASP A 188 -4.49 4.26 -3.99
N VAL A 189 -3.68 3.72 -4.91
CA VAL A 189 -2.30 4.17 -5.11
C VAL A 189 -2.26 5.60 -5.63
N HIS A 190 -3.12 5.93 -6.60
CA HIS A 190 -3.19 7.28 -7.16
C HIS A 190 -3.54 8.33 -6.11
N ALA A 191 -4.38 7.96 -5.14
CA ALA A 191 -4.86 8.90 -4.12
C ALA A 191 -3.78 9.29 -3.09
N VAL A 192 -2.93 8.36 -2.66
CA VAL A 192 -2.04 8.60 -1.51
C VAL A 192 -0.56 8.30 -1.75
N CYS A 193 -0.21 7.48 -2.75
CA CYS A 193 1.17 7.05 -2.95
C CYS A 193 1.95 8.05 -3.83
N GLU A 194 3.18 8.32 -3.44
CA GLU A 194 4.12 9.16 -4.19
C GLU A 194 4.95 8.32 -5.18
N THR A 195 5.29 7.12 -4.76
CA THR A 195 6.05 6.14 -5.55
C THR A 195 5.25 4.85 -5.71
N VAL A 196 5.34 4.26 -6.88
CA VAL A 196 4.67 3.00 -7.23
C VAL A 196 5.73 1.95 -7.51
N ALA A 197 5.57 0.76 -6.91
CA ALA A 197 6.37 -0.42 -7.22
C ALA A 197 5.44 -1.53 -7.73
N VAL A 198 5.70 -2.03 -8.93
CA VAL A 198 4.91 -3.13 -9.54
C VAL A 198 5.60 -4.45 -9.27
N MET A 199 4.84 -5.38 -8.67
CA MET A 199 5.33 -6.70 -8.30
C MET A 199 4.69 -7.80 -9.13
N ARG A 200 5.51 -8.70 -9.66
CA ARG A 200 5.11 -9.91 -10.38
C ARG A 200 6.06 -11.05 -10.03
N ASP A 201 5.51 -12.25 -9.75
CA ASP A 201 6.27 -13.49 -9.49
C ASP A 201 7.36 -13.32 -8.42
N GLY A 202 7.03 -12.62 -7.32
CA GLY A 202 7.94 -12.37 -6.21
C GLY A 202 9.00 -11.30 -6.48
N LYS A 203 8.95 -10.57 -7.60
CA LYS A 203 9.94 -9.56 -7.99
C LYS A 203 9.30 -8.20 -8.22
N ILE A 204 9.99 -7.12 -7.83
CA ILE A 204 9.66 -5.77 -8.25
C ILE A 204 10.18 -5.61 -9.69
N ILE A 205 9.25 -5.54 -10.66
CA ILE A 205 9.59 -5.47 -12.09
C ILE A 205 9.72 -4.04 -12.60
N LYS A 206 9.05 -3.10 -11.93
CA LYS A 206 9.10 -1.66 -12.25
C LYS A 206 8.85 -0.86 -10.99
N SER A 207 9.49 0.29 -10.88
CA SER A 207 9.20 1.28 -9.83
C SER A 207 9.51 2.69 -10.34
N GLY A 208 8.82 3.66 -9.76
CA GLY A 208 8.99 5.08 -10.10
C GLY A 208 7.87 5.92 -9.52
N THR A 209 7.88 7.22 -9.78
CA THR A 209 6.78 8.12 -9.46
C THR A 209 5.51 7.73 -10.24
N ARG A 210 4.38 8.33 -9.88
CA ARG A 210 3.13 8.12 -10.65
C ARG A 210 3.27 8.57 -12.10
N GLU A 211 3.97 9.66 -12.32
CA GLU A 211 4.24 10.23 -13.64
C GLU A 211 5.14 9.30 -14.46
N GLU A 212 6.21 8.78 -13.87
CA GLU A 212 7.10 7.81 -14.52
C GLU A 212 6.38 6.49 -14.82
N MET A 213 5.46 6.08 -13.95
CA MET A 213 4.64 4.89 -14.21
C MET A 213 3.69 5.12 -15.39
N ALA A 214 2.97 6.24 -15.41
CA ALA A 214 2.10 6.59 -16.53
C ALA A 214 2.87 6.71 -17.85
N ALA A 215 4.06 7.30 -17.84
CA ALA A 215 4.92 7.46 -19.02
C ALA A 215 5.32 6.12 -19.68
N CYS A 216 5.25 4.99 -18.97
CA CYS A 216 5.46 3.66 -19.57
C CYS A 216 4.45 3.33 -20.67
N ALA A 217 3.28 3.95 -20.63
CA ALA A 217 2.19 3.75 -21.60
C ALA A 217 2.07 4.91 -22.61
N GLU A 218 3.06 5.79 -22.69
CA GLU A 218 3.06 6.89 -23.66
C GLU A 218 3.00 6.36 -25.09
N GLY A 219 2.08 6.90 -25.90
CA GLY A 219 1.82 6.44 -27.27
C GLY A 219 1.17 5.07 -27.41
N LYS A 220 0.83 4.40 -26.28
CA LYS A 220 0.25 3.04 -26.27
C LYS A 220 -1.17 2.99 -25.72
N THR A 221 -1.72 4.11 -25.25
CA THR A 221 -3.05 4.20 -24.64
C THR A 221 -4.02 4.82 -25.62
N TYR A 222 -5.20 4.19 -25.74
CA TYR A 222 -6.24 4.60 -26.69
C TYR A 222 -7.61 4.60 -26.03
N ILE A 223 -8.47 5.52 -26.47
CA ILE A 223 -9.92 5.50 -26.17
C ILE A 223 -10.63 5.39 -27.51
N ILE A 224 -11.40 4.33 -27.67
CA ILE A 224 -12.15 4.07 -28.92
C ILE A 224 -13.62 3.82 -28.60
N ASP A 225 -14.50 4.08 -29.60
CA ASP A 225 -15.88 3.62 -29.55
C ASP A 225 -15.88 2.08 -29.54
N MET A 226 -16.80 1.48 -28.79
CA MET A 226 -16.89 0.02 -28.72
C MET A 226 -17.19 -0.63 -30.08
N ASP A 227 -17.91 0.08 -30.96
CA ASP A 227 -18.21 -0.37 -32.32
C ASP A 227 -16.95 -0.40 -33.21
N ASP A 228 -15.92 0.35 -32.88
CA ASP A 228 -14.62 0.36 -33.58
C ASP A 228 -13.64 -0.71 -33.11
N LEU A 229 -13.99 -1.48 -32.08
CA LEU A 229 -13.10 -2.54 -31.55
C LEU A 229 -12.67 -3.57 -32.64
N PRO A 230 -13.51 -3.98 -33.62
CA PRO A 230 -13.07 -4.88 -34.68
C PRO A 230 -11.96 -4.31 -35.59
N LYS A 231 -11.78 -2.98 -35.60
CA LYS A 231 -10.72 -2.30 -36.38
C LYS A 231 -9.44 -2.15 -35.59
N PHE A 232 -9.47 -2.41 -34.26
CA PHE A 232 -8.33 -2.25 -33.38
C PHE A 232 -7.42 -3.49 -33.43
N LYS A 233 -6.14 -3.29 -33.73
CA LYS A 233 -5.16 -4.37 -33.98
C LYS A 233 -4.68 -5.01 -32.68
N GLU A 234 -4.65 -6.31 -32.62
CA GLU A 234 -4.06 -7.08 -31.51
C GLU A 234 -2.51 -7.08 -31.54
N PRO A 235 -1.83 -7.26 -30.40
CA PRO A 235 -2.39 -7.46 -29.06
C PRO A 235 -2.80 -6.15 -28.39
N TYR A 236 -3.91 -6.19 -27.65
CA TYR A 236 -4.34 -5.10 -26.78
C TYR A 236 -4.86 -5.62 -25.44
N TYR A 237 -4.88 -4.73 -24.43
CA TYR A 237 -5.39 -5.03 -23.08
C TYR A 237 -6.45 -3.99 -22.72
N LYS A 238 -7.63 -4.47 -22.31
CA LYS A 238 -8.71 -3.60 -21.85
C LYS A 238 -8.38 -3.12 -20.43
N GLN A 239 -8.37 -1.79 -20.24
CA GLN A 239 -8.25 -1.18 -18.93
C GLN A 239 -9.65 -1.01 -18.32
N LYS A 240 -10.54 -0.30 -19.01
CA LYS A 240 -11.93 -0.14 -18.57
C LYS A 240 -12.87 0.13 -19.75
N GLN A 241 -14.15 -0.06 -19.46
CA GLN A 241 -15.27 0.38 -20.28
C GLN A 241 -16.05 1.47 -19.54
N PHE A 242 -16.52 2.47 -20.26
CA PHE A 242 -17.35 3.53 -19.71
C PHE A 242 -18.33 4.04 -20.79
N ASP A 243 -19.40 4.69 -20.34
CA ASP A 243 -20.34 5.36 -21.23
C ASP A 243 -20.13 6.87 -21.20
N SER A 244 -20.35 7.53 -22.34
CA SER A 244 -20.42 8.98 -22.49
C SER A 244 -21.41 9.30 -23.60
N ASP A 245 -22.36 10.20 -23.30
CA ASP A 245 -23.37 10.66 -24.25
C ASP A 245 -24.13 9.52 -24.97
N GLY A 246 -24.42 8.44 -24.24
CA GLY A 246 -25.17 7.30 -24.76
C GLY A 246 -24.36 6.36 -25.64
N LYS A 247 -23.03 6.52 -25.71
CA LYS A 247 -22.10 5.62 -26.40
C LYS A 247 -21.16 4.94 -25.43
N TYR A 248 -20.77 3.72 -25.76
CA TYR A 248 -19.80 2.95 -24.96
C TYR A 248 -18.40 3.10 -25.52
N TYR A 249 -17.47 3.44 -24.67
CA TYR A 249 -16.05 3.60 -24.97
C TYR A 249 -15.22 2.57 -24.24
N LEU A 250 -14.12 2.17 -24.88
CA LEU A 250 -13.10 1.31 -24.31
C LEU A 250 -11.80 2.09 -24.16
N ARG A 251 -11.21 2.05 -22.97
CA ARG A 251 -9.82 2.44 -22.77
C ARG A 251 -8.94 1.21 -22.87
N LEU A 252 -8.00 1.25 -23.81
CA LEU A 252 -7.15 0.14 -24.21
C LEU A 252 -5.68 0.51 -24.13
N VAL A 253 -4.85 -0.50 -23.88
CA VAL A 253 -3.38 -0.37 -23.96
C VAL A 253 -2.88 -1.38 -24.99
N SER A 254 -2.05 -0.92 -25.94
CA SER A 254 -1.48 -1.76 -27.00
C SER A 254 -0.07 -1.33 -27.35
N SER A 255 0.81 -2.30 -27.61
CA SER A 255 2.13 -2.07 -28.21
C SER A 255 2.10 -2.15 -29.73
N ALA A 256 1.02 -2.66 -30.32
CA ALA A 256 0.87 -2.70 -31.78
C ALA A 256 0.55 -1.30 -32.33
N PRO A 257 1.12 -0.92 -33.50
CA PRO A 257 0.73 0.32 -34.17
C PRO A 257 -0.75 0.32 -34.51
N GLN A 258 -1.45 1.37 -34.13
CA GLN A 258 -2.90 1.54 -34.33
C GLN A 258 -3.18 2.68 -35.29
N ASP A 259 -4.31 2.61 -35.99
CA ASP A 259 -4.79 3.70 -36.85
C ASP A 259 -5.63 4.73 -36.06
N PHE A 260 -5.61 4.65 -34.74
CA PHE A 260 -6.25 5.56 -33.79
C PHE A 260 -5.25 6.50 -33.13
N ALA A 261 -5.68 7.72 -32.78
CA ALA A 261 -4.85 8.64 -32.06
C ALA A 261 -4.66 8.19 -30.59
N PRO A 262 -3.43 8.13 -30.08
CA PRO A 262 -3.21 7.81 -28.68
C PRO A 262 -3.69 8.95 -27.77
N VAL A 263 -4.09 8.59 -26.54
CA VAL A 263 -4.49 9.54 -25.51
C VAL A 263 -3.45 9.57 -24.40
N LYS A 264 -3.50 10.62 -23.56
CA LYS A 264 -2.62 10.75 -22.39
C LYS A 264 -2.82 9.54 -21.46
N PRO A 265 -1.74 8.83 -21.12
CA PRO A 265 -1.81 7.69 -20.22
C PRO A 265 -2.00 8.11 -18.76
N ASN A 266 -2.50 7.18 -17.96
CA ASN A 266 -2.56 7.26 -16.50
C ASN A 266 -1.72 6.16 -15.84
N VAL A 267 -1.68 6.15 -14.51
CA VAL A 267 -0.90 5.16 -13.72
C VAL A 267 -1.34 3.72 -14.02
N GLU A 268 -2.64 3.50 -14.24
CA GLU A 268 -3.20 2.17 -14.51
C GLU A 268 -2.76 1.63 -15.88
N ASP A 269 -2.70 2.50 -16.90
CA ASP A 269 -2.16 2.13 -18.22
C ASP A 269 -0.69 1.71 -18.11
N GLY A 270 0.11 2.48 -17.37
CA GLY A 270 1.51 2.16 -17.13
C GLY A 270 1.70 0.88 -16.30
N TYR A 271 0.81 0.62 -15.34
CA TYR A 271 0.78 -0.63 -14.61
C TYR A 271 0.50 -1.84 -15.53
N ILE A 272 -0.45 -1.71 -16.45
CA ILE A 272 -0.74 -2.74 -17.45
C ILE A 272 0.50 -2.96 -18.35
N CYS A 273 1.12 -1.90 -18.84
CA CYS A 273 2.37 -1.99 -19.61
C CYS A 273 3.45 -2.74 -18.85
N ALA A 274 3.71 -2.37 -17.60
CA ALA A 274 4.71 -3.02 -16.76
C ALA A 274 4.41 -4.51 -16.55
N LEU A 275 3.14 -4.87 -16.29
CA LEU A 275 2.73 -6.26 -16.10
C LEU A 275 2.84 -7.10 -17.37
N LYS A 276 2.56 -6.52 -18.53
CA LYS A 276 2.54 -7.23 -19.81
C LYS A 276 3.90 -7.19 -20.52
N GLY A 277 4.80 -6.31 -20.08
CA GLY A 277 6.13 -6.14 -20.68
C GLY A 277 6.07 -5.45 -22.04
N ILE A 278 5.19 -4.48 -22.20
CA ILE A 278 4.96 -3.73 -23.45
C ILE A 278 5.29 -2.26 -23.30
#